data_b70e7f8dc9ad4fdfac8df27b7d4ecb78
#
_entry.id   b70e7f8dc9ad4fdfac8df27b7d4ecb78
#
_cell.length_a   1.000
_cell.length_b   1.000
_cell.length_c   1.000
_cell.angle_alpha   90.00
_cell.angle_beta   90.00
_cell.angle_gamma   90.00
#
_symmetry.space_group_name_H-M   'P 1'
#
loop_
_entity.id
_entity.type
_entity.pdbx_description
1 polymer ?
#
loop_
_entity_poly.entity_id
_entity_poly.type
_entity_poly.pdbx_seq_one_letter_code
_entity_poly.pdbx_strand_id
1 'polypeptide(L)'
;MPNYRIFISAGDLSGEAHASNLIKEIKKINPSCFVSSAGGNNLKAVSDSFIEDIVNINAFGFLPIKQAFYLRKVFKKVKRHFLENRPDKVILVDYYGFHIHVARLAKSMGISVFYYISPQVWASRSGRIKELSKVIKKMLVIFPFEEKLYKDNNVDVVFVGNPLIDKISQKTDFQKHNFNISNPPIIGLFPGSRQSAIKRHIPILLETAKILKKEINARFVMFCVSNKINFVLPEYVTFDGSGNFEKRVSVDFAISPSGTVCLENALMGIPMAIVYKLSYFNYFFIRALIKVKYIGIVNILAGKSVVPEFIQFNTNPKKIAQSVLEQLKPENYSSKVQELLSFRKCLGSPGVSKRVAEIILNS
;
A
#
# COMPACT_ATOMS: atom_id res chain seq x y z
N MET A 1 5.29 27.78 18.77
CA MET A 1 5.12 26.34 19.03
C MET A 1 6.40 25.79 19.64
N PRO A 2 6.36 24.73 20.45
CA PRO A 2 7.58 24.14 21.02
C PRO A 2 8.50 23.57 19.92
N ASN A 3 9.80 23.61 20.19
CA ASN A 3 10.85 23.18 19.27
C ASN A 3 11.01 21.66 19.39
N TYR A 4 10.15 20.86 18.73
CA TYR A 4 10.16 19.41 18.82
C TYR A 4 11.30 18.78 18.03
N ARG A 5 11.91 17.76 18.63
CA ARG A 5 12.75 16.79 17.94
C ARG A 5 11.93 15.54 17.63
N ILE A 6 11.76 15.22 16.37
CA ILE A 6 10.93 14.12 15.91
C ILE A 6 11.82 13.11 15.17
N PHE A 7 11.70 11.83 15.53
CA PHE A 7 12.26 10.75 14.73
C PHE A 7 11.15 10.07 13.95
N ILE A 8 11.35 9.85 12.64
CA ILE A 8 10.40 9.14 11.78
C ILE A 8 11.08 7.98 11.05
N SER A 9 10.40 6.84 10.92
CA SER A 9 10.94 5.68 10.21
C SER A 9 9.88 4.99 9.34
N ALA A 10 10.30 4.57 8.13
CA ALA A 10 9.50 3.81 7.18
C ALA A 10 10.37 2.77 6.47
N GLY A 11 9.90 1.52 6.34
CA GLY A 11 10.70 0.39 5.87
C GLY A 11 10.39 -0.10 4.45
N ASP A 12 9.46 0.55 3.73
CA ASP A 12 9.14 0.25 2.33
C ASP A 12 8.81 1.54 1.55
N LEU A 13 8.78 1.43 0.22
CA LEU A 13 8.58 2.58 -0.67
C LEU A 13 7.23 3.29 -0.46
N SER A 14 6.17 2.55 -0.13
CA SER A 14 4.83 3.14 0.10
C SER A 14 4.80 3.90 1.42
N GLY A 15 5.26 3.26 2.50
CA GLY A 15 5.37 3.88 3.82
C GLY A 15 6.28 5.12 3.81
N GLU A 16 7.39 5.05 3.06
CA GLU A 16 8.32 6.16 2.88
C GLU A 16 7.66 7.38 2.21
N ALA A 17 6.87 7.16 1.17
CA ALA A 17 6.15 8.26 0.51
C ALA A 17 5.17 8.93 1.47
N HIS A 18 4.44 8.16 2.29
CA HIS A 18 3.54 8.70 3.31
C HIS A 18 4.29 9.44 4.42
N ALA A 19 5.41 8.89 4.89
CA ALA A 19 6.26 9.52 5.89
C ALA A 19 6.86 10.84 5.39
N SER A 20 7.30 10.89 4.13
CA SER A 20 7.83 12.10 3.50
C SER A 20 6.76 13.21 3.41
N ASN A 21 5.53 12.87 3.02
CA ASN A 21 4.43 13.84 2.98
C ASN A 21 4.07 14.33 4.40
N LEU A 22 4.11 13.44 5.39
CA LEU A 22 3.89 13.81 6.78
C LEU A 22 4.95 14.81 7.30
N ILE A 23 6.23 14.61 6.99
CA ILE A 23 7.30 15.54 7.36
C ILE A 23 7.03 16.93 6.75
N LYS A 24 6.64 16.98 5.48
CA LYS A 24 6.32 18.25 4.81
C LYS A 24 5.19 18.99 5.52
N GLU A 25 4.14 18.29 5.93
CA GLU A 25 3.03 18.92 6.68
C GLU A 25 3.44 19.32 8.10
N ILE A 26 4.23 18.50 8.81
CA ILE A 26 4.79 18.88 10.12
C ILE A 26 5.61 20.19 10.01
N LYS A 27 6.49 20.30 9.01
CA LYS A 27 7.32 21.50 8.79
C LYS A 27 6.52 22.71 8.33
N LYS A 28 5.39 22.53 7.63
CA LYS A 28 4.46 23.64 7.32
C LYS A 28 3.78 24.19 8.59
N ILE A 29 3.35 23.29 9.49
CA ILE A 29 2.67 23.69 10.73
C ILE A 29 3.67 24.26 11.75
N ASN A 30 4.82 23.61 11.89
CA ASN A 30 5.88 24.01 12.80
C ASN A 30 7.26 23.93 12.12
N PRO A 31 7.71 25.03 11.47
CA PRO A 31 9.00 25.08 10.77
C PRO A 31 10.22 24.85 11.67
N SER A 32 10.09 25.06 12.98
CA SER A 32 11.18 24.87 13.96
C SER A 32 11.38 23.41 14.39
N CYS A 33 10.51 22.47 13.96
CA CYS A 33 10.68 21.06 14.23
C CYS A 33 11.95 20.51 13.56
N PHE A 34 12.82 19.89 14.35
CA PHE A 34 13.94 19.12 13.84
C PHE A 34 13.52 17.67 13.62
N VAL A 35 13.63 17.19 12.37
CA VAL A 35 13.21 15.82 11.99
C VAL A 35 14.42 14.99 11.61
N SER A 36 14.66 13.92 12.36
CA SER A 36 15.59 12.86 11.99
C SER A 36 14.86 11.65 11.42
N SER A 37 15.48 10.90 10.49
CA SER A 37 14.80 9.80 9.84
C SER A 37 15.67 8.57 9.59
N ALA A 38 14.99 7.40 9.49
CA ALA A 38 15.54 6.18 8.92
C ALA A 38 14.51 5.62 7.88
N GLY A 39 14.93 5.47 6.64
CA GLY A 39 14.02 5.09 5.54
C GLY A 39 14.77 4.99 4.22
N GLY A 40 14.29 5.57 3.16
CA GLY A 40 14.95 5.63 1.86
C GLY A 40 15.23 7.07 1.41
N ASN A 41 15.40 7.23 0.09
CA ASN A 41 15.81 8.51 -0.51
C ASN A 41 14.80 9.64 -0.34
N ASN A 42 13.49 9.33 -0.33
CA ASN A 42 12.46 10.36 -0.14
C ASN A 42 12.51 10.95 1.28
N LEU A 43 12.74 10.11 2.30
CA LEU A 43 12.92 10.57 3.66
C LEU A 43 14.23 11.34 3.83
N LYS A 44 15.30 10.86 3.21
CA LYS A 44 16.60 11.54 3.19
C LYS A 44 16.49 12.97 2.63
N ALA A 45 15.66 13.16 1.60
CA ALA A 45 15.51 14.46 0.94
C ALA A 45 14.72 15.51 1.76
N VAL A 46 13.90 15.08 2.74
CA VAL A 46 13.00 16.00 3.48
C VAL A 46 13.32 16.12 4.97
N SER A 47 14.18 15.28 5.53
CA SER A 47 14.59 15.30 6.93
C SER A 47 15.86 16.13 7.16
N ASP A 48 16.01 16.66 8.36
CA ASP A 48 17.20 17.46 8.74
C ASP A 48 18.39 16.56 9.05
N SER A 49 18.15 15.32 9.48
CA SER A 49 19.17 14.31 9.73
C SER A 49 18.72 12.96 9.23
N PHE A 50 19.58 12.26 8.49
CA PHE A 50 19.31 10.93 7.96
C PHE A 50 20.25 9.88 8.56
N ILE A 51 19.69 8.85 9.17
CA ILE A 51 20.47 7.86 9.92
C ILE A 51 20.92 6.70 9.02
N GLU A 52 19.97 6.09 8.30
CA GLU A 52 20.29 4.92 7.45
C GLU A 52 19.14 4.60 6.49
N ASP A 53 19.50 3.98 5.33
CA ASP A 53 18.53 3.44 4.38
C ASP A 53 18.09 2.02 4.79
N ILE A 54 16.79 1.85 5.02
CA ILE A 54 16.16 0.57 5.34
C ILE A 54 15.18 0.09 4.26
N VAL A 55 14.91 0.91 3.25
CA VAL A 55 13.97 0.61 2.15
C VAL A 55 14.64 -0.23 1.07
N ASN A 56 15.84 0.18 0.63
CA ASN A 56 16.54 -0.48 -0.47
C ASN A 56 16.97 -1.92 -0.14
N ILE A 57 17.13 -2.27 1.12
CA ILE A 57 17.47 -3.64 1.55
C ILE A 57 16.39 -4.64 1.15
N ASN A 58 15.13 -4.24 1.23
CA ASN A 58 14.01 -5.06 0.83
C ASN A 58 13.93 -5.22 -0.71
N ALA A 59 14.46 -4.26 -1.45
CA ALA A 59 14.51 -4.28 -2.91
C ALA A 59 15.62 -5.18 -3.47
N PHE A 60 16.74 -5.35 -2.75
CA PHE A 60 17.89 -6.13 -3.22
C PHE A 60 17.78 -7.64 -3.05
N GLY A 61 16.65 -8.17 -2.50
CA GLY A 61 16.43 -9.62 -2.42
C GLY A 61 17.45 -10.39 -1.56
N PHE A 62 18.02 -9.74 -0.55
CA PHE A 62 18.97 -10.37 0.38
C PHE A 62 18.36 -11.58 1.07
N LEU A 63 19.19 -12.60 1.33
CA LEU A 63 18.83 -13.72 2.19
C LEU A 63 18.31 -13.19 3.55
N PRO A 64 17.26 -13.78 4.14
CA PRO A 64 16.65 -13.30 5.38
C PRO A 64 17.66 -13.07 6.53
N ILE A 65 18.71 -13.90 6.57
CA ILE A 65 19.79 -13.78 7.57
C ILE A 65 20.60 -12.49 7.39
N LYS A 66 21.01 -12.16 6.16
CA LYS A 66 21.76 -10.92 5.88
C LYS A 66 20.91 -9.68 6.19
N GLN A 67 19.63 -9.73 5.88
CA GLN A 67 18.68 -8.67 6.21
C GLN A 67 18.57 -8.47 7.73
N ALA A 68 18.48 -9.55 8.51
CA ALA A 68 18.41 -9.47 9.97
C ALA A 68 19.69 -8.85 10.59
N PHE A 69 20.88 -9.20 10.09
CA PHE A 69 22.15 -8.60 10.54
C PHE A 69 22.21 -7.11 10.22
N TYR A 70 21.77 -6.72 9.03
CA TYR A 70 21.74 -5.32 8.65
C TYR A 70 20.77 -4.52 9.53
N LEU A 71 19.55 -5.00 9.73
CA LEU A 71 18.57 -4.33 10.57
C LEU A 71 19.05 -4.21 12.03
N ARG A 72 19.81 -5.19 12.53
CA ARG A 72 20.50 -5.06 13.84
C ARG A 72 21.53 -3.93 13.86
N LYS A 73 22.30 -3.75 12.77
CA LYS A 73 23.25 -2.63 12.63
C LYS A 73 22.53 -1.29 12.62
N VAL A 74 21.43 -1.20 11.86
CA VAL A 74 20.58 0.00 11.81
C VAL A 74 20.00 0.30 13.19
N PHE A 75 19.47 -0.72 13.87
CA PHE A 75 18.93 -0.55 15.23
C PHE A 75 19.98 0.02 16.21
N LYS A 76 21.24 -0.43 16.13
CA LYS A 76 22.33 0.14 16.93
C LYS A 76 22.57 1.62 16.62
N LYS A 77 22.49 2.03 15.34
CA LYS A 77 22.61 3.44 14.93
C LYS A 77 21.43 4.28 15.46
N VAL A 78 20.20 3.77 15.35
CA VAL A 78 19.00 4.43 15.91
C VAL A 78 19.11 4.57 17.42
N LYS A 79 19.55 3.52 18.12
CA LYS A 79 19.77 3.57 19.58
C LYS A 79 20.79 4.63 19.97
N ARG A 80 21.93 4.71 19.26
CA ARG A 80 22.95 5.74 19.50
C ARG A 80 22.36 7.14 19.27
N HIS A 81 21.65 7.34 18.16
CA HIS A 81 21.00 8.59 17.85
C HIS A 81 20.02 9.03 18.96
N PHE A 82 19.22 8.10 19.53
CA PHE A 82 18.30 8.42 20.62
C PHE A 82 19.02 8.80 21.91
N LEU A 83 20.21 8.24 22.17
CA LEU A 83 21.03 8.60 23.32
C LEU A 83 21.69 9.98 23.16
N GLU A 84 22.17 10.30 21.97
CA GLU A 84 22.88 11.55 21.66
C GLU A 84 21.92 12.73 21.40
N ASN A 85 20.80 12.44 20.74
CA ASN A 85 19.85 13.44 20.22
C ASN A 85 18.41 13.06 20.58
N ARG A 86 18.13 12.78 21.86
CA ARG A 86 16.85 12.28 22.34
C ARG A 86 15.66 12.94 21.63
N PRO A 87 14.84 12.21 20.83
CA PRO A 87 13.63 12.78 20.25
C PRO A 87 12.53 12.93 21.29
N ASP A 88 11.68 13.92 21.12
CA ASP A 88 10.47 14.11 21.94
C ASP A 88 9.36 13.15 21.50
N LYS A 89 9.31 12.86 20.19
CA LYS A 89 8.30 12.00 19.57
C LYS A 89 8.92 11.09 18.53
N VAL A 90 8.43 9.85 18.50
CA VAL A 90 8.82 8.82 17.51
C VAL A 90 7.61 8.46 16.67
N ILE A 91 7.74 8.52 15.34
CA ILE A 91 6.71 8.17 14.37
C ILE A 91 7.18 6.95 13.58
N LEU A 92 6.40 5.88 13.64
CA LEU A 92 6.70 4.62 12.95
C LEU A 92 5.63 4.36 11.88
N VAL A 93 6.05 4.17 10.64
CA VAL A 93 5.13 3.99 9.51
C VAL A 93 5.21 2.57 8.99
N ASP A 94 4.12 1.78 9.17
CA ASP A 94 4.04 0.36 8.80
C ASP A 94 5.25 -0.47 9.34
N TYR A 95 5.76 -1.45 8.60
CA TYR A 95 7.02 -2.20 8.81
C TYR A 95 7.23 -2.77 10.21
N TYR A 96 6.25 -3.49 10.73
CA TYR A 96 6.21 -4.03 12.11
C TYR A 96 7.50 -4.69 12.59
N GLY A 97 8.13 -5.56 11.76
CA GLY A 97 9.25 -6.40 12.19
C GLY A 97 10.43 -5.64 12.78
N PHE A 98 10.76 -4.48 12.24
CA PHE A 98 11.80 -3.58 12.75
C PHE A 98 11.23 -2.58 13.76
N HIS A 99 10.09 -2.00 13.45
CA HIS A 99 9.51 -0.90 14.21
C HIS A 99 9.09 -1.29 15.62
N ILE A 100 8.71 -2.55 15.90
CA ILE A 100 8.41 -2.98 17.27
C ILE A 100 9.63 -2.86 18.21
N HIS A 101 10.84 -3.10 17.71
CA HIS A 101 12.07 -2.94 18.49
C HIS A 101 12.38 -1.46 18.74
N VAL A 102 12.18 -0.59 17.75
CA VAL A 102 12.33 0.87 17.89
C VAL A 102 11.29 1.42 18.87
N ALA A 103 10.03 0.95 18.80
CA ALA A 103 8.97 1.34 19.72
C ALA A 103 9.30 0.96 21.19
N ARG A 104 9.81 -0.26 21.41
CA ARG A 104 10.23 -0.70 22.74
C ARG A 104 11.38 0.15 23.28
N LEU A 105 12.37 0.47 22.45
CA LEU A 105 13.48 1.35 22.83
C LEU A 105 12.96 2.75 23.20
N ALA A 106 12.13 3.38 22.36
CA ALA A 106 11.55 4.69 22.64
C ALA A 106 10.75 4.68 23.94
N LYS A 107 9.89 3.66 24.15
CA LYS A 107 9.10 3.49 25.37
C LYS A 107 9.98 3.36 26.62
N SER A 108 11.08 2.58 26.56
CA SER A 108 12.02 2.43 27.69
C SER A 108 12.74 3.73 28.06
N MET A 109 12.82 4.69 27.13
CA MET A 109 13.38 6.03 27.33
C MET A 109 12.31 7.08 27.67
N GLY A 110 11.03 6.68 27.86
CA GLY A 110 9.93 7.59 28.14
C GLY A 110 9.52 8.46 26.97
N ILE A 111 9.86 8.08 25.73
CA ILE A 111 9.54 8.83 24.51
C ILE A 111 8.17 8.40 23.98
N SER A 112 7.33 9.37 23.59
CA SER A 112 6.02 9.12 22.99
C SER A 112 6.13 8.50 21.60
N VAL A 113 5.47 7.34 21.38
CA VAL A 113 5.49 6.62 20.10
C VAL A 113 4.13 6.71 19.41
N PHE A 114 4.12 7.23 18.19
CA PHE A 114 2.97 7.27 17.29
C PHE A 114 3.19 6.23 16.19
N TYR A 115 2.18 5.43 15.93
CA TYR A 115 2.25 4.44 14.84
C TYR A 115 1.27 4.87 13.74
N TYR A 116 1.80 5.25 12.60
CA TYR A 116 1.03 5.68 11.44
C TYR A 116 1.02 4.59 10.39
N ILE A 117 -0.15 4.26 9.86
CA ILE A 117 -0.41 3.12 8.98
C ILE A 117 -0.15 1.80 9.71
N SER A 118 -1.22 1.20 10.17
CA SER A 118 -1.19 -0.07 10.88
C SER A 118 -0.54 -1.18 10.06
N PRO A 119 0.34 -1.99 10.64
CA PRO A 119 0.71 -3.24 10.00
C PRO A 119 -0.54 -4.13 9.86
N GLN A 120 -0.62 -4.91 8.78
CA GLN A 120 -1.79 -5.75 8.47
C GLN A 120 -1.99 -6.90 9.49
N VAL A 121 -2.11 -6.56 10.76
CA VAL A 121 -2.27 -7.52 11.88
C VAL A 121 -3.61 -8.26 11.83
N TRP A 122 -4.62 -7.62 11.24
CA TRP A 122 -5.95 -8.18 11.03
C TRP A 122 -5.97 -9.38 10.07
N ALA A 123 -5.02 -9.46 9.16
CA ALA A 123 -4.94 -10.53 8.18
C ALA A 123 -4.42 -11.85 8.77
N SER A 124 -3.48 -11.83 9.74
CA SER A 124 -2.82 -13.07 10.15
C SER A 124 -2.22 -13.12 11.56
N ARG A 125 -2.09 -12.00 12.28
CA ARG A 125 -1.25 -11.95 13.49
C ARG A 125 -1.81 -11.05 14.60
N SER A 126 -3.00 -11.36 15.10
CA SER A 126 -3.68 -10.58 16.15
C SER A 126 -2.86 -10.40 17.45
N GLY A 127 -1.95 -11.31 17.77
CA GLY A 127 -1.06 -11.17 18.94
C GLY A 127 -0.16 -9.93 18.88
N ARG A 128 0.15 -9.41 17.69
CA ARG A 128 0.95 -8.19 17.52
C ARG A 128 0.25 -6.94 18.07
N ILE A 129 -1.08 -6.92 18.07
CA ILE A 129 -1.84 -5.79 18.63
C ILE A 129 -1.54 -5.66 20.13
N LYS A 130 -1.51 -6.77 20.86
CA LYS A 130 -1.15 -6.79 22.29
C LYS A 130 0.28 -6.33 22.57
N GLU A 131 1.21 -6.53 21.62
CA GLU A 131 2.56 -6.01 21.76
C GLU A 131 2.61 -4.50 21.49
N LEU A 132 1.92 -4.04 20.45
CA LEU A 132 1.82 -2.63 20.11
C LEU A 132 1.14 -1.82 21.22
N SER A 133 0.05 -2.34 21.82
CA SER A 133 -0.67 -1.64 22.90
C SER A 133 0.21 -1.28 24.10
N LYS A 134 1.28 -2.04 24.34
CA LYS A 134 2.20 -1.81 25.47
C LYS A 134 3.22 -0.70 25.19
N VAL A 135 3.49 -0.38 23.93
CA VAL A 135 4.64 0.46 23.55
C VAL A 135 4.28 1.72 22.77
N ILE A 136 3.09 1.79 22.18
CA ILE A 136 2.66 2.99 21.46
C ILE A 136 1.77 3.88 22.35
N LYS A 137 1.84 5.18 22.10
CA LYS A 137 0.93 6.18 22.69
C LYS A 137 -0.37 6.23 21.89
N LYS A 138 -0.28 6.26 20.57
CA LYS A 138 -1.44 6.36 19.67
C LYS A 138 -1.20 5.63 18.35
N MET A 139 -2.23 4.94 17.87
CA MET A 139 -2.30 4.33 16.55
C MET A 139 -3.12 5.22 15.59
N LEU A 140 -2.57 5.54 14.44
CA LEU A 140 -3.19 6.37 13.40
C LEU A 140 -3.48 5.48 12.19
N VAL A 141 -4.71 4.98 12.10
CA VAL A 141 -5.13 3.98 11.10
C VAL A 141 -5.72 4.61 9.85
N ILE A 142 -5.56 3.92 8.73
CA ILE A 142 -6.00 4.39 7.40
C ILE A 142 -7.22 3.65 6.84
N PHE A 143 -7.71 2.64 7.56
CA PHE A 143 -8.95 1.94 7.23
C PHE A 143 -9.93 1.99 8.41
N PRO A 144 -11.23 2.25 8.15
CA PRO A 144 -12.21 2.44 9.23
C PRO A 144 -12.39 1.20 10.13
N PHE A 145 -12.30 -0.02 9.57
CA PHE A 145 -12.45 -1.24 10.34
C PHE A 145 -11.31 -1.49 11.34
N GLU A 146 -10.13 -0.90 11.09
CA GLU A 146 -8.98 -1.01 12.00
C GLU A 146 -9.23 -0.27 13.31
N GLU A 147 -10.01 0.81 13.30
CA GLU A 147 -10.31 1.59 14.49
C GLU A 147 -10.99 0.73 15.55
N LYS A 148 -12.05 -0.01 15.17
CA LYS A 148 -12.72 -0.95 16.05
C LYS A 148 -11.76 -2.03 16.55
N LEU A 149 -10.96 -2.60 15.67
CA LEU A 149 -10.00 -3.66 16.01
C LEU A 149 -9.00 -3.24 17.09
N TYR A 150 -8.48 -2.02 17.00
CA TYR A 150 -7.54 -1.50 17.99
C TYR A 150 -8.22 -1.06 19.29
N LYS A 151 -9.42 -0.45 19.23
CA LYS A 151 -10.23 -0.11 20.41
C LYS A 151 -10.56 -1.34 21.24
N ASP A 152 -10.97 -2.43 20.60
CA ASP A 152 -11.29 -3.70 21.26
C ASP A 152 -10.07 -4.34 21.96
N ASN A 153 -8.86 -3.84 21.69
CA ASN A 153 -7.60 -4.24 22.33
C ASN A 153 -6.99 -3.15 23.23
N ASN A 154 -7.77 -2.17 23.67
CA ASN A 154 -7.38 -1.07 24.56
C ASN A 154 -6.21 -0.23 24.01
N VAL A 155 -6.16 -0.01 22.70
CA VAL A 155 -5.19 0.89 22.05
C VAL A 155 -5.87 2.21 21.78
N ASP A 156 -5.24 3.32 22.16
CA ASP A 156 -5.67 4.66 21.72
C ASP A 156 -5.46 4.76 20.21
N VAL A 157 -6.56 4.85 19.46
CA VAL A 157 -6.58 4.77 18.00
C VAL A 157 -7.49 5.83 17.41
N VAL A 158 -7.06 6.36 16.27
CA VAL A 158 -7.84 7.32 15.48
C VAL A 158 -7.78 6.92 14.00
N PHE A 159 -8.94 6.84 13.36
CA PHE A 159 -9.02 6.76 11.90
C PHE A 159 -8.75 8.13 11.29
N VAL A 160 -7.62 8.28 10.60
CA VAL A 160 -7.18 9.55 10.01
C VAL A 160 -7.56 9.72 8.54
N GLY A 161 -8.15 8.69 7.94
CA GLY A 161 -8.42 8.60 6.51
C GLY A 161 -7.26 7.95 5.74
N ASN A 162 -7.53 7.58 4.49
CA ASN A 162 -6.54 6.92 3.65
C ASN A 162 -5.77 7.94 2.79
N PRO A 163 -4.42 7.95 2.83
CA PRO A 163 -3.60 8.92 2.08
C PRO A 163 -3.78 8.88 0.56
N LEU A 164 -4.32 7.79 0.01
CA LEU A 164 -4.64 7.72 -1.42
C LEU A 164 -5.73 8.72 -1.82
N ILE A 165 -6.59 9.13 -0.88
CA ILE A 165 -7.60 10.17 -1.13
C ILE A 165 -6.90 11.50 -1.45
N ASP A 166 -5.83 11.87 -0.74
CA ASP A 166 -5.06 13.09 -1.03
C ASP A 166 -4.48 13.06 -2.44
N LYS A 167 -3.93 11.90 -2.84
CA LYS A 167 -3.35 11.70 -4.17
C LYS A 167 -4.38 11.84 -5.30
N ILE A 168 -5.61 11.39 -5.04
CA ILE A 168 -6.70 11.42 -6.03
C ILE A 168 -7.38 12.78 -6.07
N SER A 169 -7.61 13.42 -4.92
CA SER A 169 -8.32 14.71 -4.85
C SER A 169 -7.53 15.90 -5.37
N GLN A 170 -6.19 15.82 -5.33
CA GLN A 170 -5.32 16.88 -5.87
C GLN A 170 -5.38 16.99 -7.40
N LYS A 171 -6.00 16.02 -8.07
CA LYS A 171 -6.06 15.93 -9.52
C LYS A 171 -7.53 15.73 -9.91
N THR A 172 -8.17 16.81 -10.32
CA THR A 172 -9.59 16.85 -10.73
C THR A 172 -9.94 15.88 -11.87
N ASP A 173 -8.94 15.48 -12.65
CA ASP A 173 -9.09 14.59 -13.80
C ASP A 173 -9.09 13.08 -13.49
N PHE A 174 -9.00 12.69 -12.21
CA PHE A 174 -9.01 11.28 -11.80
C PHE A 174 -10.39 10.64 -11.67
N GLN A 175 -11.42 11.28 -12.15
CA GLN A 175 -12.69 10.62 -12.32
C GLN A 175 -12.75 10.06 -13.74
N LYS A 176 -13.07 8.78 -13.87
CA LYS A 176 -13.55 8.29 -15.14
C LYS A 176 -14.87 9.05 -15.43
N HIS A 177 -14.77 10.18 -16.14
CA HIS A 177 -15.88 11.09 -16.39
C HIS A 177 -16.99 10.45 -17.22
N ASN A 178 -16.64 9.39 -17.95
CA ASN A 178 -17.59 8.61 -18.73
C ASN A 178 -17.72 7.23 -18.10
N PHE A 179 -18.90 6.92 -17.59
CA PHE A 179 -19.30 5.56 -17.19
C PHE A 179 -19.37 4.60 -18.38
N ASN A 180 -18.87 5.01 -19.53
CA ASN A 180 -18.85 4.27 -20.79
C ASN A 180 -17.48 3.61 -21.00
N ILE A 181 -17.51 2.43 -21.59
CA ILE A 181 -16.33 1.70 -22.01
C ILE A 181 -15.77 2.38 -23.27
N SER A 182 -14.45 2.51 -23.35
CA SER A 182 -13.76 3.00 -24.54
C SER A 182 -14.00 2.07 -25.74
N ASN A 183 -13.91 2.60 -26.95
CA ASN A 183 -13.98 1.80 -28.16
C ASN A 183 -12.70 2.02 -29.00
N PRO A 184 -11.79 1.03 -29.04
CA PRO A 184 -11.79 -0.26 -28.35
C PRO A 184 -11.48 -0.12 -26.85
N PRO A 185 -11.96 -1.07 -25.98
CA PRO A 185 -11.71 -1.06 -24.54
C PRO A 185 -10.23 -1.24 -24.23
N ILE A 186 -9.78 -0.58 -23.15
CA ILE A 186 -8.39 -0.64 -22.66
C ILE A 186 -8.32 -1.54 -21.43
N ILE A 187 -7.59 -2.64 -21.56
CA ILE A 187 -7.37 -3.59 -20.47
C ILE A 187 -5.99 -3.37 -19.85
N GLY A 188 -5.95 -2.94 -18.60
CA GLY A 188 -4.72 -2.77 -17.83
C GLY A 188 -4.25 -4.07 -17.20
N LEU A 189 -3.01 -4.43 -17.47
CA LEU A 189 -2.35 -5.63 -16.94
C LEU A 189 -1.33 -5.19 -15.87
N PHE A 190 -1.55 -5.58 -14.60
CA PHE A 190 -0.71 -5.18 -13.47
C PHE A 190 -0.01 -6.41 -12.87
N PRO A 191 1.26 -6.66 -13.15
CA PRO A 191 1.95 -7.86 -12.65
C PRO A 191 2.38 -7.73 -11.18
N GLY A 192 2.38 -6.51 -10.62
CA GLY A 192 2.83 -6.20 -9.28
C GLY A 192 4.20 -5.51 -9.25
N SER A 193 4.72 -5.26 -8.04
CA SER A 193 5.99 -4.52 -7.82
C SER A 193 7.17 -5.41 -7.42
N ARG A 194 6.90 -6.58 -6.85
CA ARG A 194 7.95 -7.52 -6.40
C ARG A 194 8.35 -8.46 -7.52
N GLN A 195 9.65 -8.60 -7.77
CA GLN A 195 10.21 -9.46 -8.83
C GLN A 195 9.63 -10.89 -8.84
N SER A 196 9.48 -11.49 -7.66
CA SER A 196 8.92 -12.83 -7.53
C SER A 196 7.43 -12.93 -7.88
N ALA A 197 6.67 -11.86 -7.67
CA ALA A 197 5.26 -11.77 -8.08
C ALA A 197 5.15 -11.54 -9.58
N ILE A 198 5.93 -10.61 -10.14
CA ILE A 198 6.00 -10.29 -11.56
C ILE A 198 6.24 -11.58 -12.38
N LYS A 199 7.27 -12.36 -12.02
CA LYS A 199 7.58 -13.62 -12.71
C LYS A 199 6.42 -14.62 -12.74
N ARG A 200 5.55 -14.63 -11.73
CA ARG A 200 4.41 -15.57 -11.65
C ARG A 200 3.15 -15.04 -12.33
N HIS A 201 2.94 -13.71 -12.27
CA HIS A 201 1.73 -13.11 -12.79
C HIS A 201 1.79 -12.85 -14.29
N ILE A 202 2.94 -12.43 -14.85
CA ILE A 202 3.06 -12.11 -16.27
C ILE A 202 2.55 -13.23 -17.19
N PRO A 203 2.94 -14.51 -17.02
CA PRO A 203 2.43 -15.58 -17.90
C PRO A 203 0.91 -15.71 -17.87
N ILE A 204 0.29 -15.54 -16.69
CA ILE A 204 -1.16 -15.60 -16.53
C ILE A 204 -1.83 -14.40 -17.23
N LEU A 205 -1.28 -13.20 -17.05
CA LEU A 205 -1.80 -11.97 -17.64
C LEU A 205 -1.72 -12.03 -19.16
N LEU A 206 -0.59 -12.47 -19.73
CA LEU A 206 -0.40 -12.56 -21.17
C LEU A 206 -1.30 -13.62 -21.81
N GLU A 207 -1.47 -14.79 -21.18
CA GLU A 207 -2.38 -15.80 -21.69
C GLU A 207 -3.85 -15.35 -21.59
N THR A 208 -4.21 -14.62 -20.53
CA THR A 208 -5.53 -14.00 -20.42
C THR A 208 -5.75 -12.96 -21.53
N ALA A 209 -4.78 -12.09 -21.77
CA ALA A 209 -4.85 -11.10 -22.84
C ALA A 209 -4.97 -11.75 -24.24
N LYS A 210 -4.25 -12.86 -24.47
CA LYS A 210 -4.34 -13.66 -25.70
C LYS A 210 -5.74 -14.22 -25.94
N ILE A 211 -6.40 -14.71 -24.89
CA ILE A 211 -7.78 -15.19 -24.97
C ILE A 211 -8.72 -14.02 -25.28
N LEU A 212 -8.63 -12.93 -24.51
CA LEU A 212 -9.47 -11.75 -24.69
C LEU A 212 -9.34 -11.14 -26.07
N LYS A 213 -8.12 -11.09 -26.64
CA LYS A 213 -7.87 -10.60 -28.00
C LYS A 213 -8.65 -11.38 -29.09
N LYS A 214 -8.97 -12.65 -28.85
CA LYS A 214 -9.77 -13.45 -29.78
C LYS A 214 -11.28 -13.17 -29.69
N GLU A 215 -11.73 -12.74 -28.48
CA GLU A 215 -13.14 -12.55 -28.17
C GLU A 215 -13.59 -11.11 -28.41
N ILE A 216 -12.70 -10.12 -28.19
CA ILE A 216 -13.02 -8.69 -28.31
C ILE A 216 -11.86 -7.92 -28.95
N ASN A 217 -12.19 -6.85 -29.68
CA ASN A 217 -11.22 -5.87 -30.14
C ASN A 217 -10.83 -4.96 -28.95
N ALA A 218 -9.78 -5.29 -28.21
CA ALA A 218 -9.30 -4.56 -27.03
C ALA A 218 -7.83 -4.16 -27.17
N ARG A 219 -7.45 -3.06 -26.53
CA ARG A 219 -6.06 -2.65 -26.30
C ARG A 219 -5.58 -3.16 -24.97
N PHE A 220 -4.35 -3.65 -24.92
CA PHE A 220 -3.74 -4.16 -23.68
C PHE A 220 -2.55 -3.30 -23.30
N VAL A 221 -2.51 -2.85 -22.04
CA VAL A 221 -1.41 -2.04 -21.50
C VAL A 221 -0.85 -2.71 -20.25
N MET A 222 0.45 -3.04 -20.27
CA MET A 222 1.17 -3.60 -19.13
C MET A 222 1.76 -2.46 -18.28
N PHE A 223 1.24 -2.26 -17.08
CA PHE A 223 1.73 -1.27 -16.13
C PHE A 223 2.70 -1.90 -15.12
N CYS A 224 3.99 -1.58 -15.25
CA CYS A 224 5.00 -2.09 -14.34
C CYS A 224 6.16 -1.13 -14.18
N VAL A 225 6.42 -0.67 -12.96
CA VAL A 225 7.51 0.26 -12.63
C VAL A 225 8.89 -0.41 -12.59
N SER A 226 8.94 -1.74 -12.69
CA SER A 226 10.20 -2.48 -12.60
C SER A 226 10.92 -2.52 -13.94
N ASN A 227 12.08 -1.86 -14.02
CA ASN A 227 13.01 -1.92 -15.19
C ASN A 227 13.63 -3.32 -15.41
N LYS A 228 13.24 -4.32 -14.63
CA LYS A 228 13.79 -5.69 -14.66
C LYS A 228 12.83 -6.72 -15.25
N ILE A 229 11.99 -6.31 -16.20
CA ILE A 229 11.13 -7.26 -16.91
C ILE A 229 11.92 -7.86 -18.06
N ASN A 230 12.41 -9.08 -17.87
CA ASN A 230 13.01 -9.90 -18.92
C ASN A 230 11.93 -10.77 -19.60
N PHE A 231 10.82 -10.18 -20.02
CA PHE A 231 9.78 -10.87 -20.77
C PHE A 231 9.60 -10.18 -22.11
N VAL A 232 9.56 -10.98 -23.18
CA VAL A 232 9.14 -10.51 -24.50
C VAL A 232 7.63 -10.32 -24.45
N LEU A 233 7.17 -9.09 -24.61
CA LEU A 233 5.76 -8.79 -24.70
C LEU A 233 5.28 -9.02 -26.15
N PRO A 234 4.09 -9.61 -26.35
CA PRO A 234 3.47 -9.69 -27.67
C PRO A 234 3.21 -8.29 -28.22
N GLU A 235 3.26 -8.10 -29.54
CA GLU A 235 3.05 -6.82 -30.23
C GLU A 235 1.73 -6.12 -29.86
N TYR A 236 0.70 -6.88 -29.51
CA TYR A 236 -0.60 -6.32 -29.10
C TYR A 236 -0.65 -5.85 -27.63
N VAL A 237 0.44 -5.96 -26.88
CA VAL A 237 0.55 -5.49 -25.49
C VAL A 237 1.55 -4.34 -25.44
N THR A 238 1.08 -3.15 -25.17
CA THR A 238 1.95 -1.98 -24.95
C THR A 238 2.48 -1.98 -23.52
N PHE A 239 3.69 -1.46 -23.32
CA PHE A 239 4.34 -1.36 -22.01
C PHE A 239 4.33 0.08 -21.49
N ASP A 240 3.89 0.28 -20.25
CA ASP A 240 4.05 1.54 -19.53
C ASP A 240 4.86 1.32 -18.25
N GLY A 241 6.13 1.72 -18.31
CA GLY A 241 7.08 1.70 -17.19
C GLY A 241 7.16 3.02 -16.43
N SER A 242 6.38 4.04 -16.81
CA SER A 242 6.49 5.39 -16.26
C SER A 242 6.08 5.50 -14.79
N GLY A 243 5.30 4.54 -14.28
CA GLY A 243 4.66 4.66 -12.97
C GLY A 243 3.64 5.80 -12.89
N ASN A 244 3.31 6.42 -14.01
CA ASN A 244 2.38 7.53 -14.07
C ASN A 244 0.96 7.04 -13.75
N PHE A 245 0.46 7.52 -12.61
CA PHE A 245 -0.87 7.21 -12.13
C PHE A 245 -1.97 7.73 -13.07
N GLU A 246 -1.75 8.86 -13.74
CA GLU A 246 -2.70 9.51 -14.62
C GLU A 246 -3.05 8.66 -15.84
N LYS A 247 -2.06 7.97 -16.41
CA LYS A 247 -2.28 7.08 -17.55
C LYS A 247 -3.23 5.92 -17.26
N ARG A 248 -3.44 5.59 -15.98
CA ARG A 248 -4.37 4.53 -15.58
C ARG A 248 -5.84 4.94 -15.68
N VAL A 249 -6.15 6.24 -15.68
CA VAL A 249 -7.54 6.71 -15.76
C VAL A 249 -8.21 6.26 -17.06
N SER A 250 -7.44 6.07 -18.13
CA SER A 250 -7.96 5.58 -19.42
C SER A 250 -8.28 4.08 -19.44
N VAL A 251 -7.90 3.32 -18.39
CA VAL A 251 -8.14 1.88 -18.32
C VAL A 251 -9.62 1.59 -18.05
N ASP A 252 -10.21 0.73 -18.87
CA ASP A 252 -11.60 0.31 -18.71
C ASP A 252 -11.74 -0.87 -17.77
N PHE A 253 -10.76 -1.77 -17.75
CA PHE A 253 -10.73 -2.91 -16.84
C PHE A 253 -9.29 -3.24 -16.43
N ALA A 254 -9.08 -3.56 -15.15
CA ALA A 254 -7.77 -3.92 -14.62
C ALA A 254 -7.69 -5.40 -14.23
N ILE A 255 -6.62 -6.08 -14.61
CA ILE A 255 -6.25 -7.38 -14.03
C ILE A 255 -5.01 -7.14 -13.17
N SER A 256 -5.19 -7.19 -11.83
CA SER A 256 -4.15 -6.72 -10.91
C SER A 256 -3.94 -7.67 -9.71
N PRO A 257 -2.74 -7.69 -9.10
CA PRO A 257 -2.52 -8.43 -7.87
C PRO A 257 -3.21 -7.75 -6.69
N SER A 258 -3.44 -8.50 -5.62
CA SER A 258 -3.85 -7.91 -4.33
C SER A 258 -2.76 -6.96 -3.81
N GLY A 259 -3.13 -5.74 -3.47
CA GLY A 259 -2.23 -4.70 -2.94
C GLY A 259 -2.79 -3.30 -3.11
N THR A 260 -1.94 -2.28 -2.94
CA THR A 260 -2.30 -0.86 -3.06
C THR A 260 -2.95 -0.52 -4.41
N VAL A 261 -2.50 -1.17 -5.49
CA VAL A 261 -3.05 -0.97 -6.85
C VAL A 261 -4.54 -1.29 -6.93
N CYS A 262 -5.02 -2.31 -6.20
CA CYS A 262 -6.46 -2.62 -6.15
C CYS A 262 -7.27 -1.46 -5.58
N LEU A 263 -6.78 -0.83 -4.51
CA LEU A 263 -7.46 0.31 -3.90
C LEU A 263 -7.36 1.54 -4.80
N GLU A 264 -6.21 1.78 -5.42
CA GLU A 264 -6.04 2.86 -6.40
C GLU A 264 -7.04 2.71 -7.55
N ASN A 265 -7.16 1.51 -8.14
CA ASN A 265 -8.11 1.24 -9.22
C ASN A 265 -9.56 1.44 -8.77
N ALA A 266 -9.93 0.95 -7.57
CA ALA A 266 -11.27 1.15 -7.03
C ALA A 266 -11.61 2.63 -6.86
N LEU A 267 -10.69 3.42 -6.30
CA LEU A 267 -10.86 4.86 -6.11
C LEU A 267 -10.92 5.64 -7.42
N MET A 268 -10.39 5.09 -8.51
CA MET A 268 -10.55 5.64 -9.87
C MET A 268 -11.83 5.16 -10.56
N GLY A 269 -12.59 4.24 -9.95
CA GLY A 269 -13.77 3.63 -10.56
C GLY A 269 -13.43 2.64 -11.66
N ILE A 270 -12.24 2.03 -11.65
CA ILE A 270 -11.82 1.05 -12.65
C ILE A 270 -12.24 -0.35 -12.19
N PRO A 271 -13.19 -1.01 -12.86
CA PRO A 271 -13.53 -2.40 -12.61
C PRO A 271 -12.31 -3.30 -12.74
N MET A 272 -12.24 -4.37 -11.92
CA MET A 272 -11.04 -5.19 -11.90
C MET A 272 -11.30 -6.65 -11.52
N ALA A 273 -10.33 -7.49 -11.87
CA ALA A 273 -10.16 -8.84 -11.34
C ALA A 273 -8.83 -8.92 -10.57
N ILE A 274 -8.88 -9.50 -9.38
CA ILE A 274 -7.69 -9.71 -8.56
C ILE A 274 -7.08 -11.07 -8.88
N VAL A 275 -5.80 -11.07 -9.26
CA VAL A 275 -5.03 -12.29 -9.55
C VAL A 275 -3.87 -12.39 -8.56
N TYR A 276 -3.81 -13.48 -7.81
CA TYR A 276 -2.75 -13.64 -6.82
C TYR A 276 -2.18 -15.05 -6.80
N LYS A 277 -0.90 -15.19 -7.19
CA LYS A 277 -0.18 -16.46 -7.24
C LYS A 277 1.13 -16.39 -6.45
N LEU A 278 1.25 -17.27 -5.47
CA LEU A 278 2.44 -17.47 -4.64
C LEU A 278 3.20 -18.73 -5.07
N SER A 279 4.41 -18.94 -4.54
CA SER A 279 5.00 -20.28 -4.57
C SER A 279 4.14 -21.24 -3.73
N TYR A 280 4.12 -22.51 -4.10
CA TYR A 280 3.32 -23.52 -3.38
C TYR A 280 3.61 -23.53 -1.88
N PHE A 281 4.88 -23.50 -1.51
CA PHE A 281 5.31 -23.48 -0.10
C PHE A 281 4.74 -22.25 0.64
N ASN A 282 4.92 -21.05 0.08
CA ASN A 282 4.41 -19.82 0.69
C ASN A 282 2.88 -19.79 0.76
N TYR A 283 2.19 -20.36 -0.24
CA TYR A 283 0.74 -20.42 -0.25
C TYR A 283 0.20 -21.26 0.91
N PHE A 284 0.69 -22.48 1.11
CA PHE A 284 0.23 -23.34 2.21
C PHE A 284 0.54 -22.72 3.57
N PHE A 285 1.74 -22.16 3.73
CA PHE A 285 2.12 -21.48 4.98
C PHE A 285 1.24 -20.26 5.26
N ILE A 286 1.03 -19.40 4.27
CA ILE A 286 0.21 -18.18 4.42
C ILE A 286 -1.26 -18.54 4.62
N ARG A 287 -1.79 -19.55 3.90
CA ARG A 287 -3.18 -19.97 4.03
C ARG A 287 -3.50 -20.49 5.45
N ALA A 288 -2.56 -21.17 6.09
CA ALA A 288 -2.73 -21.60 7.48
C ALA A 288 -2.78 -20.42 8.48
N LEU A 289 -2.21 -19.27 8.11
CA LEU A 289 -2.13 -18.09 8.97
C LEU A 289 -3.23 -17.05 8.68
N ILE A 290 -3.78 -17.03 7.46
CA ILE A 290 -4.78 -16.04 7.04
C ILE A 290 -6.15 -16.41 7.62
N LYS A 291 -6.75 -15.45 8.33
CA LYS A 291 -8.09 -15.55 8.94
C LYS A 291 -9.17 -14.79 8.16
N VAL A 292 -8.79 -14.07 7.10
CA VAL A 292 -9.74 -13.26 6.32
C VAL A 292 -10.32 -14.04 5.16
N LYS A 293 -11.60 -13.75 4.86
CA LYS A 293 -12.35 -14.37 3.76
C LYS A 293 -11.84 -13.91 2.39
N TYR A 294 -11.38 -12.67 2.28
CA TYR A 294 -10.92 -12.02 1.06
C TYR A 294 -9.48 -11.59 1.19
N ILE A 295 -8.75 -11.49 0.06
CA ILE A 295 -7.38 -10.97 0.04
C ILE A 295 -7.28 -9.55 -0.52
N GLY A 296 -8.24 -9.15 -1.34
CA GLY A 296 -8.32 -7.79 -1.89
C GLY A 296 -8.89 -6.82 -0.88
N ILE A 297 -8.17 -5.72 -0.64
CA ILE A 297 -8.59 -4.70 0.32
C ILE A 297 -10.00 -4.14 0.03
N VAL A 298 -10.39 -4.08 -1.24
CA VAL A 298 -11.73 -3.64 -1.67
C VAL A 298 -12.82 -4.57 -1.13
N ASN A 299 -12.63 -5.89 -1.27
CA ASN A 299 -13.58 -6.88 -0.75
C ASN A 299 -13.59 -6.93 0.79
N ILE A 300 -12.43 -6.71 1.42
CA ILE A 300 -12.31 -6.61 2.89
C ILE A 300 -13.09 -5.41 3.40
N LEU A 301 -12.91 -4.24 2.79
CA LEU A 301 -13.64 -3.02 3.14
C LEU A 301 -15.16 -3.16 2.95
N ALA A 302 -15.56 -3.85 1.89
CA ALA A 302 -16.97 -4.10 1.59
C ALA A 302 -17.60 -5.18 2.47
N GLY A 303 -16.81 -6.06 3.08
CA GLY A 303 -17.31 -7.28 3.75
C GLY A 303 -17.96 -8.31 2.80
N LYS A 304 -17.91 -8.06 1.49
CA LYS A 304 -18.50 -8.90 0.42
C LYS A 304 -17.58 -8.95 -0.81
N SER A 305 -17.87 -9.87 -1.73
CA SER A 305 -17.14 -9.95 -3.01
C SER A 305 -17.66 -8.87 -3.97
N VAL A 306 -16.98 -7.72 -4.01
CA VAL A 306 -17.24 -6.62 -4.96
C VAL A 306 -16.47 -6.87 -6.25
N VAL A 307 -15.24 -7.34 -6.14
CA VAL A 307 -14.40 -7.70 -7.27
C VAL A 307 -14.00 -9.17 -7.20
N PRO A 308 -13.97 -9.92 -8.32
CA PRO A 308 -13.61 -11.33 -8.34
C PRO A 308 -12.13 -11.52 -7.94
N GLU A 309 -11.87 -12.56 -7.15
CA GLU A 309 -10.51 -12.94 -6.72
C GLU A 309 -10.13 -14.31 -7.28
N PHE A 310 -9.09 -14.34 -8.08
CA PHE A 310 -8.50 -15.56 -8.64
C PHE A 310 -7.20 -15.87 -7.89
N ILE A 311 -7.26 -16.83 -6.98
CA ILE A 311 -6.15 -17.11 -6.05
C ILE A 311 -5.59 -18.49 -6.35
N GLN A 312 -4.26 -18.59 -6.46
CA GLN A 312 -3.47 -19.81 -6.56
C GLN A 312 -3.97 -20.76 -7.66
N PHE A 313 -4.69 -21.83 -7.32
CA PHE A 313 -5.20 -22.83 -8.27
C PHE A 313 -6.33 -22.30 -9.15
N ASN A 314 -7.02 -21.25 -8.69
CA ASN A 314 -8.08 -20.58 -9.45
C ASN A 314 -7.55 -19.52 -10.43
N THR A 315 -6.24 -19.27 -10.48
CA THR A 315 -5.63 -18.35 -11.45
C THR A 315 -5.65 -18.92 -12.88
N ASN A 316 -6.82 -19.30 -13.35
CA ASN A 316 -7.02 -19.86 -14.68
C ASN A 316 -7.30 -18.74 -15.69
N PRO A 317 -6.47 -18.55 -16.75
CA PRO A 317 -6.65 -17.49 -17.75
C PRO A 317 -8.03 -17.47 -18.42
N LYS A 318 -8.63 -18.64 -18.70
CA LYS A 318 -9.96 -18.72 -19.31
C LYS A 318 -11.04 -18.16 -18.37
N LYS A 319 -11.00 -18.54 -17.08
CA LYS A 319 -11.94 -18.03 -16.06
C LYS A 319 -11.77 -16.52 -15.83
N ILE A 320 -10.52 -16.05 -15.85
CA ILE A 320 -10.24 -14.61 -15.71
C ILE A 320 -10.80 -13.86 -16.94
N ALA A 321 -10.54 -14.33 -18.15
CA ALA A 321 -11.05 -13.74 -19.37
C ALA A 321 -12.60 -13.70 -19.41
N GLN A 322 -13.25 -14.79 -19.03
CA GLN A 322 -14.72 -14.84 -18.93
C GLN A 322 -15.25 -13.80 -17.93
N SER A 323 -14.60 -13.64 -16.79
CA SER A 323 -14.97 -12.63 -15.80
C SER A 323 -14.77 -11.20 -16.32
N VAL A 324 -13.73 -10.95 -17.10
CA VAL A 324 -13.50 -9.64 -17.75
C VAL A 324 -14.65 -9.34 -18.73
N LEU A 325 -14.97 -10.29 -19.61
CA LEU A 325 -16.03 -10.13 -20.61
C LEU A 325 -17.39 -9.85 -19.95
N GLU A 326 -17.72 -10.57 -18.87
CA GLU A 326 -18.96 -10.38 -18.12
C GLU A 326 -19.05 -8.98 -17.48
N GLN A 327 -17.96 -8.47 -16.92
CA GLN A 327 -17.93 -7.16 -16.28
C GLN A 327 -17.83 -5.99 -17.28
N LEU A 328 -17.41 -6.24 -18.52
CA LEU A 328 -17.41 -5.25 -19.60
C LEU A 328 -18.77 -5.14 -20.30
N LYS A 329 -19.77 -5.94 -19.95
CA LYS A 329 -21.11 -5.77 -20.48
C LYS A 329 -21.69 -4.42 -20.04
N PRO A 330 -22.29 -3.61 -20.93
CA PRO A 330 -22.79 -2.26 -20.59
C PRO A 330 -23.73 -2.24 -19.38
N GLU A 331 -24.61 -3.25 -19.26
CA GLU A 331 -25.55 -3.39 -18.14
C GLU A 331 -24.87 -3.56 -16.78
N ASN A 332 -23.67 -4.13 -16.73
CA ASN A 332 -22.92 -4.38 -15.50
C ASN A 332 -21.91 -3.26 -15.20
N TYR A 333 -21.37 -2.64 -16.23
CA TYR A 333 -20.20 -1.77 -16.15
C TYR A 333 -20.46 -0.51 -15.32
N SER A 334 -21.50 0.27 -15.66
CA SER A 334 -21.81 1.52 -14.97
C SER A 334 -22.08 1.34 -13.49
N SER A 335 -22.86 0.30 -13.10
CA SER A 335 -23.14 0.01 -11.71
C SER A 335 -21.88 -0.39 -10.94
N LYS A 336 -20.96 -1.13 -11.58
CA LYS A 336 -19.69 -1.52 -11.01
C LYS A 336 -18.77 -0.32 -10.78
N VAL A 337 -18.68 0.60 -11.73
CA VAL A 337 -17.94 1.85 -11.58
C VAL A 337 -18.47 2.65 -10.38
N GLN A 338 -19.80 2.82 -10.26
CA GLN A 338 -20.42 3.54 -9.14
C GLN A 338 -20.14 2.86 -7.80
N GLU A 339 -20.27 1.52 -7.72
CA GLU A 339 -19.97 0.74 -6.52
C GLU A 339 -18.51 0.99 -6.07
N LEU A 340 -17.55 0.97 -7.00
CA LEU A 340 -16.13 1.22 -6.71
C LEU A 340 -15.87 2.67 -6.26
N LEU A 341 -16.46 3.65 -6.92
CA LEU A 341 -16.31 5.06 -6.54
C LEU A 341 -16.89 5.35 -5.14
N SER A 342 -17.89 4.57 -4.68
CA SER A 342 -18.47 4.72 -3.34
C SER A 342 -17.45 4.51 -2.22
N PHE A 343 -16.36 3.76 -2.47
CA PHE A 343 -15.28 3.54 -1.49
C PHE A 343 -14.56 4.85 -1.10
N ARG A 344 -14.61 5.88 -1.93
CA ARG A 344 -14.05 7.21 -1.58
C ARG A 344 -14.68 7.75 -0.29
N LYS A 345 -15.98 7.56 -0.11
CA LYS A 345 -16.71 8.07 1.06
C LYS A 345 -16.28 7.39 2.36
N CYS A 346 -15.98 6.09 2.33
CA CYS A 346 -15.59 5.36 3.54
C CYS A 346 -14.11 5.50 3.90
N LEU A 347 -13.27 6.02 3.00
CA LEU A 347 -11.84 6.20 3.23
C LEU A 347 -11.47 7.59 3.77
N GLY A 348 -12.45 8.41 4.12
CA GLY A 348 -12.27 9.72 4.74
C GLY A 348 -12.14 10.86 3.73
N SER A 349 -11.85 12.05 4.24
CA SER A 349 -11.68 13.27 3.44
C SER A 349 -10.23 13.58 3.13
N PRO A 350 -9.93 14.39 2.10
CA PRO A 350 -8.58 14.90 1.82
C PRO A 350 -7.92 15.60 3.03
N GLY A 351 -6.61 15.77 2.98
CA GLY A 351 -5.83 16.40 4.05
C GLY A 351 -5.37 15.40 5.12
N VAL A 352 -5.20 14.12 4.76
CA VAL A 352 -4.80 13.06 5.71
C VAL A 352 -3.47 13.34 6.36
N SER A 353 -2.44 13.69 5.59
CA SER A 353 -1.10 13.97 6.14
C SER A 353 -1.12 15.18 7.08
N LYS A 354 -1.95 16.21 6.79
CA LYS A 354 -2.14 17.38 7.66
C LYS A 354 -2.79 16.98 8.98
N ARG A 355 -3.90 16.23 8.95
CA ARG A 355 -4.57 15.74 10.17
C ARG A 355 -3.63 14.91 11.05
N VAL A 356 -2.84 14.03 10.45
CA VAL A 356 -1.83 13.22 11.17
C VAL A 356 -0.79 14.15 11.84
N ALA A 357 -0.28 15.17 11.14
CA ALA A 357 0.66 16.13 11.68
C ALA A 357 0.07 16.90 12.86
N GLU A 358 -1.15 17.41 12.75
CA GLU A 358 -1.87 18.12 13.81
C GLU A 358 -2.06 17.23 15.05
N ILE A 359 -2.50 15.99 14.88
CA ILE A 359 -2.66 15.04 16.01
C ILE A 359 -1.32 14.81 16.72
N ILE A 360 -0.24 14.60 15.96
CA ILE A 360 1.07 14.32 16.55
C ILE A 360 1.63 15.54 17.27
N LEU A 361 1.51 16.75 16.69
CA LEU A 361 2.04 17.97 17.28
C LEU A 361 1.30 18.38 18.56
N ASN A 362 -0.03 18.16 18.63
CA ASN A 362 -0.89 18.52 19.76
C ASN A 362 -0.97 17.46 20.86
N SER A 363 -0.32 16.31 20.70
CA SER A 363 -0.27 15.21 21.66
C SER A 363 1.06 15.25 22.42
#